data_b6cad5fcb4ecb9d6add83d5582dadc58
#
_entry.id   b6cad5fcb4ecb9d6add83d5582dadc58
#
_cell.length_a   1.000
_cell.length_b   1.000
_cell.length_c   1.000
_cell.angle_alpha   90.00
_cell.angle_beta   90.00
_cell.angle_gamma   90.00
#
_symmetry.space_group_name_H-M   'P 1'
#
loop_
_entity.id
_entity.type
_entity.pdbx_description
1 polymer ?
#
loop_
_entity_poly.entity_id
_entity_poly.type
_entity_poly.pdbx_seq_one_letter_code
_entity_poly.pdbx_strand_id
1 'polypeptide(L)'
;AGGREKAEAEAKRQAEIEERARARAKRDAREIWTAAKPGPDPILVDYLAARGLRFDPWPKSIRFDPAAPYKVKRAAHRGGNWETLHAGPAMVAAVQGPDGKFSGVHRTWIDPARPGQKMRLAHPDSGDDLKSKLTRGSIKGGAIRLTDPPGASVMVMGEGIETTATAWISG
;
A
#
# COMPACT_ATOMS: atom_id res chain seq x y z
N ALA A 1 11.62 -14.92 -42.15
CA ALA A 1 11.06 -13.59 -41.94
C ALA A 1 9.81 -13.61 -41.05
N GLY A 2 8.80 -14.47 -41.33
CA GLY A 2 7.51 -14.45 -40.59
C GLY A 2 7.52 -14.82 -39.11
N GLY A 3 8.54 -15.51 -38.59
CA GLY A 3 8.65 -15.83 -37.17
C GLY A 3 9.04 -14.64 -36.30
N ARG A 4 9.92 -13.78 -36.80
CA ARG A 4 10.41 -12.59 -36.10
C ARG A 4 9.31 -11.51 -36.02
N GLU A 5 8.61 -11.29 -37.12
CA GLU A 5 7.50 -10.33 -37.16
C GLU A 5 6.35 -10.71 -36.19
N LYS A 6 6.03 -12.02 -36.11
CA LYS A 6 5.03 -12.51 -35.13
C LYS A 6 5.49 -12.30 -33.69
N ALA A 7 6.76 -12.58 -33.37
CA ALA A 7 7.32 -12.37 -32.04
C ALA A 7 7.32 -10.88 -31.64
N GLU A 8 7.67 -9.98 -32.58
CA GLU A 8 7.64 -8.53 -32.34
C GLU A 8 6.22 -8.01 -32.12
N ALA A 9 5.25 -8.50 -32.90
CA ALA A 9 3.82 -8.14 -32.73
C ALA A 9 3.26 -8.64 -31.38
N GLU A 10 3.64 -9.83 -30.97
CA GLU A 10 3.21 -10.41 -29.68
C GLU A 10 3.84 -9.67 -28.50
N ALA A 11 5.13 -9.32 -28.57
CA ALA A 11 5.81 -8.50 -27.57
C ALA A 11 5.18 -7.11 -27.43
N LYS A 12 4.82 -6.47 -28.55
CA LYS A 12 4.12 -5.17 -28.55
C LYS A 12 2.74 -5.29 -27.88
N ARG A 13 1.98 -6.31 -28.25
CA ARG A 13 0.66 -6.55 -27.63
C ARG A 13 0.76 -6.79 -26.13
N GLN A 14 1.75 -7.58 -25.70
CA GLN A 14 1.98 -7.85 -24.28
C GLN A 14 2.35 -6.56 -23.54
N ALA A 15 3.23 -5.73 -24.10
CA ALA A 15 3.60 -4.44 -23.52
C ALA A 15 2.39 -3.49 -23.37
N GLU A 16 1.49 -3.44 -24.36
CA GLU A 16 0.26 -2.65 -24.30
C GLU A 16 -0.69 -3.14 -23.18
N ILE A 17 -0.83 -4.47 -23.04
CA ILE A 17 -1.66 -5.07 -21.96
C ILE A 17 -1.08 -4.71 -20.59
N GLU A 18 0.23 -4.82 -20.42
CA GLU A 18 0.90 -4.49 -19.17
C GLU A 18 0.81 -3.00 -18.83
N GLU A 19 0.92 -2.13 -19.83
CA GLU A 19 0.78 -0.68 -19.65
C GLU A 19 -0.64 -0.31 -19.20
N ARG A 20 -1.68 -0.88 -19.85
CA ARG A 20 -3.08 -0.70 -19.45
C ARG A 20 -3.34 -1.20 -18.03
N ALA A 21 -2.76 -2.37 -17.67
CA ALA A 21 -2.88 -2.92 -16.33
C ALA A 21 -2.22 -2.02 -15.28
N ARG A 22 -1.02 -1.47 -15.57
CA ARG A 22 -0.32 -0.51 -14.71
C ARG A 22 -1.11 0.80 -14.55
N ALA A 23 -1.64 1.33 -15.64
CA ALA A 23 -2.46 2.54 -15.61
C ALA A 23 -3.73 2.34 -14.77
N ARG A 24 -4.40 1.19 -14.92
CA ARG A 24 -5.56 0.83 -14.09
C ARG A 24 -5.18 0.71 -12.62
N ALA A 25 -4.10 -0.01 -12.31
CA ALA A 25 -3.64 -0.17 -10.93
C ALA A 25 -3.30 1.17 -10.27
N LYS A 26 -2.74 2.12 -11.02
CA LYS A 26 -2.45 3.48 -10.53
C LYS A 26 -3.73 4.30 -10.28
N ARG A 27 -4.75 4.18 -11.13
CA ARG A 27 -6.07 4.80 -10.88
C ARG A 27 -6.71 4.27 -9.62
N ASP A 28 -6.80 2.94 -9.49
CA ASP A 28 -7.36 2.29 -8.30
C ASP A 28 -6.62 2.74 -7.02
N ALA A 29 -5.28 2.83 -7.08
CA ALA A 29 -4.49 3.33 -5.98
C ALA A 29 -4.82 4.80 -5.64
N ARG A 30 -5.06 5.63 -6.67
CA ARG A 30 -5.44 7.03 -6.46
C ARG A 30 -6.81 7.15 -5.80
N GLU A 31 -7.77 6.33 -6.19
CA GLU A 31 -9.09 6.27 -5.56
C GLU A 31 -8.99 5.90 -4.07
N ILE A 32 -8.22 4.84 -3.75
CA ILE A 32 -7.96 4.45 -2.36
C ILE A 32 -7.34 5.61 -1.57
N TRP A 33 -6.33 6.27 -2.15
CA TRP A 33 -5.67 7.40 -1.51
C TRP A 33 -6.61 8.58 -1.26
N THR A 34 -7.45 8.90 -2.24
CA THR A 34 -8.36 10.04 -2.15
C THR A 34 -9.50 9.80 -1.17
N ALA A 35 -9.98 8.56 -1.05
CA ALA A 35 -11.00 8.17 -0.10
C ALA A 35 -10.51 8.17 1.36
N ALA A 36 -9.22 7.94 1.59
CA ALA A 36 -8.63 7.94 2.91
C ALA A 36 -8.53 9.36 3.50
N LYS A 37 -8.81 9.49 4.79
CA LYS A 37 -8.80 10.77 5.52
C LYS A 37 -7.35 11.21 5.80
N PRO A 38 -6.98 12.46 5.51
CA PRO A 38 -5.68 13.01 5.89
C PRO A 38 -5.62 13.31 7.41
N GLY A 39 -4.39 13.35 7.93
CA GLY A 39 -4.12 13.68 9.31
C GLY A 39 -4.20 12.50 10.28
N PRO A 40 -3.95 12.77 11.57
CA PRO A 40 -4.03 11.77 12.62
C PRO A 40 -5.48 11.34 12.87
N ASP A 41 -5.66 10.05 13.10
CA ASP A 41 -6.92 9.46 13.57
C ASP A 41 -6.62 8.70 14.86
N PRO A 42 -7.49 8.70 15.88
CA PRO A 42 -7.22 8.06 17.16
C PRO A 42 -6.76 6.60 17.04
N ILE A 43 -7.42 5.78 16.22
CA ILE A 43 -7.07 4.36 16.02
C ILE A 43 -5.65 4.23 15.46
N LEU A 44 -5.30 5.07 14.49
CA LEU A 44 -3.99 5.05 13.89
C LEU A 44 -2.91 5.60 14.83
N VAL A 45 -3.24 6.64 15.60
CA VAL A 45 -2.34 7.19 16.62
C VAL A 45 -2.06 6.16 17.70
N ASP A 46 -3.08 5.47 18.21
CA ASP A 46 -2.93 4.42 19.23
C ASP A 46 -2.12 3.23 18.71
N TYR A 47 -2.37 2.83 17.46
CA TYR A 47 -1.58 1.80 16.80
C TYR A 47 -0.08 2.15 16.75
N LEU A 48 0.24 3.37 16.34
CA LEU A 48 1.62 3.84 16.23
C LEU A 48 2.24 4.05 17.63
N ALA A 49 1.51 4.66 18.56
CA ALA A 49 1.97 4.91 19.93
C ALA A 49 2.30 3.62 20.68
N ALA A 50 1.50 2.56 20.52
CA ALA A 50 1.78 1.24 21.08
C ALA A 50 3.04 0.58 20.50
N ARG A 51 3.57 1.11 19.39
CA ARG A 51 4.84 0.74 18.76
C ARG A 51 5.98 1.71 19.08
N GLY A 52 5.76 2.66 19.99
CA GLY A 52 6.74 3.68 20.35
C GLY A 52 6.86 4.80 19.32
N LEU A 53 5.92 4.93 18.38
CA LEU A 53 5.98 5.90 17.29
C LEU A 53 5.00 7.05 17.54
N ARG A 54 5.53 8.28 17.53
CA ARG A 54 4.74 9.52 17.64
C ARG A 54 5.24 10.48 16.55
N PHE A 55 4.37 10.85 15.65
CA PHE A 55 4.69 11.79 14.59
C PHE A 55 4.31 13.21 14.97
N ASP A 56 5.31 14.11 14.94
CA ASP A 56 5.12 15.55 15.04
C ASP A 56 6.21 16.23 14.18
N PRO A 57 5.87 16.84 13.04
CA PRO A 57 4.54 16.90 12.42
C PRO A 57 4.08 15.57 11.81
N TRP A 58 2.77 15.44 11.60
CA TRP A 58 2.19 14.25 10.96
C TRP A 58 2.64 14.13 9.47
N PRO A 59 3.11 12.95 9.03
CA PRO A 59 3.53 12.74 7.65
C PRO A 59 2.39 12.94 6.65
N LYS A 60 2.57 13.83 5.67
CA LYS A 60 1.58 14.06 4.59
C LYS A 60 1.33 12.83 3.73
N SER A 61 2.27 11.88 3.74
CA SER A 61 2.19 10.61 3.02
C SER A 61 1.36 9.53 3.75
N ILE A 62 0.85 9.81 4.94
CA ILE A 62 0.05 8.86 5.73
C ILE A 62 -1.37 9.39 5.91
N ARG A 63 -2.32 8.53 5.57
CA ARG A 63 -3.76 8.74 5.73
C ARG A 63 -4.40 7.56 6.45
N PHE A 64 -5.65 7.73 6.84
CA PHE A 64 -6.45 6.73 7.54
C PHE A 64 -7.73 6.40 6.78
N ASP A 65 -8.01 5.12 6.59
CA ASP A 65 -9.28 4.62 6.07
C ASP A 65 -9.97 3.80 7.16
N PRO A 66 -11.12 4.25 7.71
CA PRO A 66 -11.81 3.54 8.79
C PRO A 66 -12.45 2.22 8.36
N ALA A 67 -12.67 2.02 7.05
CA ALA A 67 -13.39 0.88 6.51
C ALA A 67 -12.75 0.34 5.22
N ALA A 68 -11.42 0.30 5.18
CA ALA A 68 -10.67 -0.19 4.04
C ALA A 68 -11.07 -1.62 3.67
N PRO A 69 -11.53 -1.90 2.44
CA PRO A 69 -11.92 -3.24 2.04
C PRO A 69 -10.70 -4.12 1.81
N TYR A 70 -10.68 -5.28 2.44
CA TYR A 70 -9.75 -6.36 2.17
C TYR A 70 -10.41 -7.38 1.26
N LYS A 71 -9.93 -7.47 0.03
CA LYS A 71 -10.53 -8.37 -0.99
C LYS A 71 -9.66 -9.60 -1.20
N VAL A 72 -10.30 -10.75 -1.32
CA VAL A 72 -9.68 -12.03 -1.67
C VAL A 72 -10.30 -12.57 -2.95
N LYS A 73 -9.54 -13.38 -3.66
CA LYS A 73 -10.05 -14.13 -4.81
C LYS A 73 -10.49 -15.49 -4.34
N ARG A 74 -11.78 -15.82 -4.47
CA ARG A 74 -12.33 -17.12 -4.08
C ARG A 74 -11.90 -18.18 -5.09
N ALA A 75 -11.51 -19.35 -4.57
CA ALA A 75 -11.08 -20.49 -5.40
C ALA A 75 -12.23 -21.19 -6.12
N ALA A 76 -13.47 -21.01 -5.66
CA ALA A 76 -14.64 -21.67 -6.19
C ALA A 76 -14.91 -21.23 -7.63
N HIS A 77 -14.74 -22.17 -8.55
CA HIS A 77 -15.09 -22.13 -9.97
C HIS A 77 -14.13 -21.35 -10.89
N ARG A 78 -13.95 -21.86 -12.09
CA ARG A 78 -13.16 -21.25 -13.19
C ARG A 78 -13.57 -19.79 -13.38
N GLY A 79 -12.71 -18.86 -12.96
CA GLY A 79 -12.99 -17.43 -13.06
C GLY A 79 -13.14 -16.69 -11.72
N GLY A 80 -12.89 -17.32 -10.60
CA GLY A 80 -13.07 -16.86 -9.21
C GLY A 80 -13.28 -15.36 -9.02
N ASN A 81 -14.41 -14.97 -8.44
CA ASN A 81 -14.75 -13.58 -8.19
C ASN A 81 -13.97 -13.00 -7.00
N TRP A 82 -13.66 -11.72 -7.06
CA TRP A 82 -13.14 -10.97 -5.92
C TRP A 82 -14.26 -10.69 -4.93
N GLU A 83 -14.04 -11.07 -3.67
CA GLU A 83 -14.97 -10.85 -2.57
C GLU A 83 -14.32 -9.99 -1.49
N THR A 84 -15.09 -9.11 -0.84
CA THR A 84 -14.64 -8.38 0.33
C THR A 84 -14.74 -9.29 1.55
N LEU A 85 -13.61 -9.76 2.03
CA LEU A 85 -13.53 -10.61 3.23
C LEU A 85 -13.68 -9.81 4.51
N HIS A 86 -13.13 -8.59 4.52
CA HIS A 86 -13.08 -7.72 5.68
C HIS A 86 -13.16 -6.26 5.23
N ALA A 87 -13.75 -5.42 6.04
CA ALA A 87 -13.69 -3.98 5.91
C ALA A 87 -13.40 -3.38 7.28
N GLY A 88 -12.28 -2.70 7.43
CA GLY A 88 -11.85 -2.20 8.73
C GLY A 88 -10.73 -1.17 8.64
N PRO A 89 -10.31 -0.64 9.81
CA PRO A 89 -9.35 0.44 9.88
C PRO A 89 -8.00 0.06 9.25
N ALA A 90 -7.48 0.96 8.43
CA ALA A 90 -6.19 0.79 7.78
C ALA A 90 -5.40 2.09 7.71
N MET A 91 -4.11 1.99 7.98
CA MET A 91 -3.14 2.99 7.58
C MET A 91 -2.93 2.90 6.06
N VAL A 92 -3.07 4.02 5.37
CA VAL A 92 -2.86 4.16 3.94
C VAL A 92 -1.66 5.07 3.70
N ALA A 93 -0.60 4.55 3.12
CA ALA A 93 0.61 5.31 2.85
C ALA A 93 0.82 5.48 1.35
N ALA A 94 1.08 6.72 0.91
CA ALA A 94 1.34 7.03 -0.48
C ALA A 94 2.74 6.60 -0.89
N VAL A 95 2.84 5.88 -2.00
CA VAL A 95 4.10 5.55 -2.66
C VAL A 95 4.35 6.56 -3.77
N GLN A 96 5.54 7.15 -3.76
CA GLN A 96 6.04 8.04 -4.82
C GLN A 96 7.06 7.29 -5.65
N GLY A 97 6.96 7.43 -6.97
CA GLY A 97 7.91 6.88 -7.90
C GLY A 97 9.26 7.61 -7.89
N PRO A 98 10.23 7.16 -8.72
CA PRO A 98 11.53 7.84 -8.86
C PRO A 98 11.42 9.29 -9.32
N ASP A 99 10.34 9.62 -10.04
CA ASP A 99 10.00 10.99 -10.48
C ASP A 99 9.34 11.86 -9.40
N GLY A 100 9.25 11.37 -8.16
CA GLY A 100 8.59 12.03 -7.03
C GLY A 100 7.07 12.07 -7.10
N LYS A 101 6.46 11.55 -8.18
CA LYS A 101 5.00 11.57 -8.36
C LYS A 101 4.35 10.37 -7.69
N PHE A 102 3.07 10.53 -7.33
CA PHE A 102 2.26 9.45 -6.81
C PHE A 102 2.20 8.26 -7.78
N SER A 103 2.55 7.09 -7.31
CA SER A 103 2.59 5.86 -8.09
C SER A 103 1.75 4.71 -7.53
N GLY A 104 1.46 4.74 -6.23
CA GLY A 104 0.70 3.68 -5.59
C GLY A 104 0.38 3.97 -4.14
N VAL A 105 -0.22 2.98 -3.48
CA VAL A 105 -0.48 2.98 -2.04
C VAL A 105 -0.02 1.68 -1.40
N HIS A 106 0.43 1.79 -0.17
CA HIS A 106 0.62 0.69 0.76
C HIS A 106 -0.44 0.79 1.85
N ARG A 107 -1.19 -0.28 2.07
CA ARG A 107 -2.22 -0.36 3.13
C ARG A 107 -1.78 -1.33 4.20
N THR A 108 -1.98 -0.96 5.47
CA THR A 108 -1.77 -1.83 6.63
C THR A 108 -3.06 -1.87 7.44
N TRP A 109 -3.75 -3.01 7.48
CA TRP A 109 -4.95 -3.17 8.31
C TRP A 109 -4.55 -3.31 9.78
N ILE A 110 -5.26 -2.56 10.61
CA ILE A 110 -5.02 -2.41 12.05
C ILE A 110 -6.12 -3.15 12.80
N ASP A 111 -5.76 -3.79 13.90
CA ASP A 111 -6.73 -4.37 14.82
C ASP A 111 -7.13 -3.33 15.88
N PRO A 112 -8.35 -2.76 15.81
CA PRO A 112 -8.76 -1.73 16.76
C PRO A 112 -8.97 -2.26 18.17
N ALA A 113 -9.18 -3.55 18.34
CA ALA A 113 -9.34 -4.18 19.64
C ALA A 113 -8.00 -4.48 20.35
N ARG A 114 -6.90 -4.46 19.60
CA ARG A 114 -5.55 -4.72 20.09
C ARG A 114 -4.57 -3.65 19.63
N PRO A 115 -4.45 -2.52 20.36
CA PRO A 115 -3.53 -1.43 20.01
C PRO A 115 -2.12 -1.96 19.70
N GLY A 116 -1.50 -1.43 18.63
CA GLY A 116 -0.19 -1.89 18.15
C GLY A 116 -0.19 -3.18 17.33
N GLN A 117 -1.33 -3.87 17.22
CA GLN A 117 -1.42 -5.09 16.42
C GLN A 117 -2.00 -4.81 15.03
N LYS A 118 -1.51 -5.58 14.05
CA LYS A 118 -2.11 -5.63 12.71
C LYS A 118 -3.26 -6.63 12.71
N MET A 119 -4.27 -6.38 11.89
CA MET A 119 -5.37 -7.32 11.70
C MET A 119 -4.84 -8.66 11.20
N ARG A 120 -5.34 -9.75 11.78
CA ARG A 120 -5.08 -11.12 11.35
C ARG A 120 -6.31 -11.63 10.62
N LEU A 121 -6.13 -12.07 9.39
CA LEU A 121 -7.19 -12.63 8.55
C LEU A 121 -6.71 -13.97 8.01
N ALA A 122 -7.64 -14.92 7.87
CA ALA A 122 -7.39 -16.19 7.20
C ALA A 122 -8.18 -16.27 5.89
N HIS A 123 -7.63 -16.93 4.89
CA HIS A 123 -8.33 -17.15 3.63
C HIS A 123 -9.52 -18.10 3.84
N PRO A 124 -10.73 -17.74 3.43
CA PRO A 124 -11.94 -18.49 3.77
C PRO A 124 -12.00 -19.90 3.15
N ASP A 125 -11.29 -20.14 2.04
CA ASP A 125 -11.30 -21.44 1.38
C ASP A 125 -10.14 -22.35 1.81
N SER A 126 -8.94 -21.79 2.08
CA SER A 126 -7.74 -22.58 2.44
C SER A 126 -7.37 -22.53 3.92
N GLY A 127 -7.87 -21.53 4.65
CA GLY A 127 -7.46 -21.31 6.04
C GLY A 127 -6.09 -20.63 6.19
N ASP A 128 -5.40 -20.36 5.08
CA ASP A 128 -4.06 -19.76 5.13
C ASP A 128 -4.09 -18.34 5.69
N ASP A 129 -3.05 -17.98 6.46
CA ASP A 129 -2.87 -16.63 6.95
C ASP A 129 -2.68 -15.63 5.80
N LEU A 130 -3.48 -14.58 5.83
CA LEU A 130 -3.42 -13.49 4.86
C LEU A 130 -2.49 -12.37 5.33
N LYS A 131 -1.84 -11.72 4.37
CA LYS A 131 -0.97 -10.59 4.67
C LYS A 131 -1.78 -9.40 5.17
N SER A 132 -1.45 -8.87 6.34
CA SER A 132 -2.05 -7.63 6.87
C SER A 132 -1.62 -6.37 6.12
N LYS A 133 -0.71 -6.49 5.16
CA LYS A 133 -0.18 -5.40 4.32
C LYS A 133 -0.39 -5.73 2.85
N LEU A 134 -0.99 -4.82 2.10
CA LEU A 134 -1.14 -4.93 0.64
C LEU A 134 -0.80 -3.62 -0.04
N THR A 135 -0.29 -3.73 -1.26
CA THR A 135 0.00 -2.59 -2.12
C THR A 135 -0.95 -2.55 -3.32
N ARG A 136 -1.18 -1.36 -3.85
CA ARG A 136 -1.87 -1.14 -5.12
C ARG A 136 -1.18 -0.04 -5.90
N GLY A 137 -1.06 -0.20 -7.22
CA GLY A 137 -0.32 0.71 -8.10
C GLY A 137 1.06 0.20 -8.47
N SER A 138 1.90 1.07 -9.02
CA SER A 138 3.28 0.76 -9.39
C SER A 138 4.20 1.14 -8.23
N ILE A 139 4.79 0.14 -7.57
CA ILE A 139 5.65 0.34 -6.39
C ILE A 139 7.14 0.12 -6.68
N LYS A 140 7.48 -0.45 -7.85
CA LYS A 140 8.87 -0.71 -8.22
C LYS A 140 9.66 0.60 -8.31
N GLY A 141 10.77 0.69 -7.57
CA GLY A 141 11.61 1.89 -7.46
C GLY A 141 10.94 3.06 -6.73
N GLY A 142 9.77 2.85 -6.14
CA GLY A 142 9.06 3.86 -5.35
C GLY A 142 9.39 3.79 -3.87
N ALA A 143 9.14 4.90 -3.17
CA ALA A 143 9.32 5.03 -1.73
C ALA A 143 8.13 5.73 -1.07
N ILE A 144 7.90 5.43 0.21
CA ILE A 144 7.01 6.19 1.09
C ILE A 144 7.89 7.22 1.81
N ARG A 145 7.69 8.50 1.52
CA ARG A 145 8.43 9.59 2.14
C ARG A 145 7.70 10.05 3.39
N LEU A 146 8.24 9.76 4.56
CA LEU A 146 7.66 10.16 5.85
C LEU A 146 7.91 11.62 6.14
N THR A 147 9.06 12.14 5.73
CA THR A 147 9.47 13.54 5.87
C THR A 147 10.21 13.98 4.60
N ASP A 148 10.24 15.26 4.34
CA ASP A 148 10.95 15.86 3.20
C ASP A 148 11.37 17.29 3.59
N PRO A 149 12.26 17.46 4.61
CA PRO A 149 12.68 18.76 5.06
C PRO A 149 13.62 19.41 4.03
N PRO A 150 13.42 20.71 3.71
CA PRO A 150 14.31 21.44 2.83
C PRO A 150 15.75 21.44 3.36
N GLY A 151 16.72 21.15 2.48
CA GLY A 151 18.15 21.21 2.85
C GLY A 151 18.65 20.06 3.71
N ALA A 152 17.90 18.97 3.84
CA ALA A 152 18.37 17.80 4.57
C ALA A 152 19.65 17.22 3.96
N SER A 153 20.69 17.09 4.78
CA SER A 153 21.98 16.50 4.41
C SER A 153 22.05 14.99 4.68
N VAL A 154 21.09 14.45 5.42
CA VAL A 154 21.02 13.03 5.78
C VAL A 154 19.68 12.46 5.37
N MET A 155 19.70 11.27 4.78
CA MET A 155 18.52 10.50 4.43
C MET A 155 18.58 9.13 5.09
N VAL A 156 17.50 8.76 5.80
CA VAL A 156 17.33 7.44 6.39
C VAL A 156 16.34 6.64 5.56
N MET A 157 16.70 5.43 5.19
CA MET A 157 15.85 4.50 4.46
C MET A 157 15.73 3.18 5.21
N GLY A 158 14.56 2.54 5.11
CA GLY A 158 14.30 1.24 5.69
C GLY A 158 13.20 0.49 4.91
N GLU A 159 13.09 -0.80 5.14
CA GLU A 159 12.10 -1.67 4.45
C GLU A 159 10.67 -1.49 4.97
N GLY A 160 10.49 -0.95 6.15
CA GLY A 160 9.18 -0.77 6.79
C GLY A 160 8.94 0.64 7.28
N ILE A 161 7.68 1.08 7.21
CA ILE A 161 7.27 2.40 7.72
C ILE A 161 7.64 2.53 9.19
N GLU A 162 7.33 1.51 9.99
CA GLU A 162 7.59 1.52 11.43
C GLU A 162 9.10 1.60 11.74
N THR A 163 9.93 0.79 11.06
CA THR A 163 11.38 0.78 11.25
C THR A 163 12.01 2.12 10.86
N THR A 164 11.60 2.66 9.71
CA THR A 164 12.12 3.95 9.22
C THR A 164 11.68 5.11 10.14
N ALA A 165 10.44 5.06 10.63
CA ALA A 165 9.92 6.04 11.56
C ALA A 165 10.66 6.03 12.90
N THR A 166 11.04 4.86 13.41
CA THR A 166 11.86 4.75 14.64
C THR A 166 13.17 5.51 14.47
N ALA A 167 13.89 5.31 13.37
CA ALA A 167 15.14 6.01 13.10
C ALA A 167 14.95 7.53 12.99
N TRP A 168 13.85 7.99 12.39
CA TRP A 168 13.54 9.43 12.31
C TRP A 168 13.23 10.05 13.67
N ILE A 169 12.54 9.34 14.56
CA ILE A 169 12.14 9.86 15.88
C ILE A 169 13.31 9.84 16.87
N SER A 170 14.26 8.92 16.67
CA SER A 170 15.42 8.73 17.57
C SER A 170 16.63 9.58 17.22
N GLY A 171 16.68 10.21 16.06
CA GLY A 171 17.78 11.04 15.57
C GLY A 171 17.53 12.49 15.66
#